data_9b08617c26de56920216532a944688d7
#
_entry.id   9b08617c26de56920216532a944688d7
#
_cell.length_a   1.000
_cell.length_b   1.000
_cell.length_c   1.000
_cell.angle_alpha   90.00
_cell.angle_beta   90.00
_cell.angle_gamma   90.00
#
_symmetry.space_group_name_H-M   'P 1'
#
loop_
_entity.id
_entity.type
_entity.pdbx_description
1 polymer ?
#
loop_
_entity_poly.entity_id
_entity_poly.type
_entity_poly.pdbx_seq_one_letter_code
_entity_poly.pdbx_strand_id
1 'polypeptide(L)'
;STPEEIHLPTLVTPPPTNTPIPVISGQYSGATPVVIDPIDKPTPTPLPALSFTYQTYTASNLNLTFEGPAGWVVDTSEANSYKIQSPDWATGYAATLVIRANSTSIEYTTDSLTTEVKSMLTNLRNANYPKFSPSNTATRKGLFLGATGVYANYTATLDGNLQIAGRIAAVYKNNVLYTVHLTYPARYTDTYKTNVYDKLRDTLKVITAQ
;
A
#
# COMPACT_ATOMS: atom_id res chain seq x y z
N SER A 1 -32.79 -20.75 17.26
CA SER A 1 -31.58 -21.30 16.64
C SER A 1 -30.40 -20.42 17.02
N THR A 2 -29.44 -21.00 17.72
CA THR A 2 -28.18 -20.37 18.15
C THR A 2 -27.26 -20.19 16.93
N PRO A 3 -26.63 -19.04 16.79
CA PRO A 3 -25.63 -18.87 15.69
C PRO A 3 -24.46 -19.80 15.96
N GLU A 4 -24.05 -20.50 14.92
CA GLU A 4 -22.87 -21.36 14.90
C GLU A 4 -21.61 -20.50 14.93
N GLU A 5 -20.78 -20.70 15.95
CA GLU A 5 -19.51 -19.98 16.13
C GLU A 5 -18.51 -20.46 15.08
N ILE A 6 -18.15 -19.58 14.17
CA ILE A 6 -17.16 -19.89 13.13
C ILE A 6 -15.78 -19.86 13.79
N HIS A 7 -15.22 -21.02 14.05
CA HIS A 7 -13.83 -21.15 14.46
C HIS A 7 -12.91 -20.89 13.26
N LEU A 8 -12.26 -19.73 13.25
CA LEU A 8 -11.16 -19.45 12.34
C LEU A 8 -9.98 -20.37 12.69
N PRO A 9 -9.33 -21.01 11.72
CA PRO A 9 -8.18 -21.85 11.99
C PRO A 9 -7.05 -20.99 12.58
N THR A 10 -6.62 -21.35 13.75
CA THR A 10 -5.46 -20.74 14.40
C THR A 10 -4.22 -21.10 13.58
N LEU A 11 -3.55 -20.10 13.01
CA LEU A 11 -2.26 -20.30 12.36
C LEU A 11 -1.25 -20.71 13.43
N VAL A 12 -0.96 -22.00 13.50
CA VAL A 12 0.13 -22.52 14.33
C VAL A 12 1.43 -22.22 13.60
N THR A 13 2.12 -21.16 14.03
CA THR A 13 3.52 -20.96 13.62
C THR A 13 4.36 -22.05 14.25
N PRO A 14 5.10 -22.85 13.48
CA PRO A 14 6.01 -23.81 14.07
C PRO A 14 7.06 -23.04 14.89
N PRO A 15 7.44 -23.54 16.09
CA PRO A 15 8.46 -22.90 16.88
C PRO A 15 9.78 -22.85 16.08
N PRO A 16 10.60 -21.80 16.24
CA PRO A 16 11.89 -21.75 15.60
C PRO A 16 12.71 -22.97 16.00
N THR A 17 13.14 -23.74 15.02
CA THR A 17 14.02 -24.87 15.26
C THR A 17 15.37 -24.33 15.71
N ASN A 18 15.64 -24.35 17.00
CA ASN A 18 16.98 -24.10 17.51
C ASN A 18 17.87 -25.25 17.09
N THR A 19 18.68 -25.04 16.06
CA THR A 19 19.77 -25.95 15.74
C THR A 19 20.74 -25.89 16.90
N PRO A 20 21.07 -27.03 17.57
CA PRO A 20 21.97 -26.99 18.69
C PRO A 20 23.35 -26.51 18.22
N ILE A 21 23.89 -25.54 18.95
CA ILE A 21 25.24 -25.06 18.74
C ILE A 21 26.18 -26.23 19.05
N PRO A 22 27.04 -26.69 18.12
CA PRO A 22 28.00 -27.73 18.44
C PRO A 22 28.95 -27.22 19.51
N VAL A 23 28.95 -27.85 20.67
CA VAL A 23 29.92 -27.60 21.72
C VAL A 23 31.23 -28.26 21.28
N ILE A 24 32.22 -27.48 20.86
CA ILE A 24 33.55 -27.97 20.57
C ILE A 24 34.28 -28.09 21.90
N SER A 25 34.35 -29.29 22.45
CA SER A 25 35.31 -29.63 23.52
C SER A 25 36.65 -29.96 22.88
N GLY A 26 37.51 -28.97 22.75
CA GLY A 26 38.87 -29.16 22.27
C GLY A 26 39.89 -28.78 23.34
N GLN A 27 40.84 -29.67 23.63
CA GLN A 27 41.98 -29.32 24.43
C GLN A 27 42.82 -28.27 23.72
N TYR A 28 43.08 -27.16 24.41
CA TYR A 28 43.96 -26.11 23.93
C TYR A 28 45.39 -26.62 23.95
N SER A 29 45.99 -26.87 22.82
CA SER A 29 47.44 -26.96 22.67
C SER A 29 47.83 -26.22 21.37
N GLY A 30 48.43 -25.04 21.54
CA GLY A 30 48.99 -24.24 20.46
C GLY A 30 48.01 -23.27 19.84
N ALA A 31 48.48 -22.07 19.53
CA ALA A 31 47.71 -20.97 18.99
C ALA A 31 47.16 -21.24 17.56
N THR A 32 46.14 -22.05 17.45
CA THR A 32 45.32 -22.12 16.25
C THR A 32 44.20 -21.11 16.41
N PRO A 33 43.98 -20.19 15.46
CA PRO A 33 42.85 -19.27 15.53
C PRO A 33 41.56 -20.07 15.56
N VAL A 34 40.73 -19.82 16.58
CA VAL A 34 39.36 -20.36 16.64
C VAL A 34 38.59 -19.73 15.51
N VAL A 35 38.30 -20.50 14.48
CA VAL A 35 37.35 -20.07 13.45
C VAL A 35 35.98 -20.18 14.08
N ILE A 36 35.39 -19.03 14.46
CA ILE A 36 34.00 -18.98 14.86
C ILE A 36 33.21 -19.04 13.56
N ASP A 37 32.55 -20.17 13.32
CA ASP A 37 31.58 -20.24 12.24
C ASP A 37 30.56 -19.12 12.42
N PRO A 38 30.23 -18.36 11.36
CA PRO A 38 29.25 -17.33 11.46
C PRO A 38 27.94 -17.96 11.97
N ILE A 39 27.40 -17.38 13.05
CA ILE A 39 26.07 -17.76 13.55
C ILE A 39 25.12 -17.63 12.38
N ASP A 40 24.54 -18.75 11.96
CA ASP A 40 23.54 -18.74 10.90
C ASP A 40 22.45 -17.77 11.29
N LYS A 41 22.39 -16.65 10.55
CA LYS A 41 21.32 -15.68 10.72
C LYS A 41 20.02 -16.42 10.44
N PRO A 42 19.06 -16.44 11.37
CA PRO A 42 17.81 -17.14 11.15
C PRO A 42 17.22 -16.67 9.82
N THR A 43 16.91 -17.62 8.95
CA THR A 43 16.21 -17.31 7.69
C THR A 43 14.91 -16.61 8.04
N PRO A 44 14.67 -15.40 7.55
CA PRO A 44 13.43 -14.70 7.86
C PRO A 44 12.26 -15.57 7.43
N THR A 45 11.29 -15.75 8.31
CA THR A 45 10.05 -16.45 7.98
C THR A 45 9.40 -15.74 6.80
N PRO A 46 9.11 -16.44 5.69
CA PRO A 46 8.46 -15.83 4.55
C PRO A 46 7.14 -15.21 4.99
N LEU A 47 6.86 -13.99 4.51
CA LEU A 47 5.56 -13.37 4.72
C LEU A 47 4.48 -14.22 4.05
N PRO A 48 3.30 -14.39 4.68
CA PRO A 48 2.18 -15.04 4.04
C PRO A 48 1.87 -14.35 2.70
N ALA A 49 1.70 -15.13 1.65
CA ALA A 49 1.31 -14.59 0.36
C ALA A 49 -0.13 -14.05 0.44
N LEU A 50 -0.34 -12.83 -0.06
CA LEU A 50 -1.67 -12.28 -0.28
C LEU A 50 -2.11 -12.63 -1.70
N SER A 51 -3.32 -13.16 -1.84
CA SER A 51 -3.95 -13.40 -3.14
C SER A 51 -5.15 -12.49 -3.31
N PHE A 52 -5.34 -12.01 -4.54
CA PHE A 52 -6.44 -11.13 -4.88
C PHE A 52 -7.27 -11.76 -6.02
N THR A 53 -8.58 -11.74 -5.84
CA THR A 53 -9.52 -11.81 -6.94
C THR A 53 -10.00 -10.39 -7.24
N TYR A 54 -10.49 -10.12 -8.43
CA TYR A 54 -10.85 -8.78 -8.87
C TYR A 54 -12.33 -8.66 -9.17
N GLN A 55 -12.86 -7.47 -8.95
CA GLN A 55 -14.19 -7.07 -9.41
C GLN A 55 -14.12 -5.68 -10.04
N THR A 56 -15.09 -5.37 -10.86
CA THR A 56 -15.29 -4.03 -11.40
C THR A 56 -16.03 -3.17 -10.38
N TYR A 57 -15.44 -2.02 -10.03
CA TYR A 57 -16.07 -0.99 -9.23
C TYR A 57 -16.59 0.10 -10.15
N THR A 58 -17.83 0.50 -9.94
CA THR A 58 -18.46 1.61 -10.66
C THR A 58 -18.62 2.79 -9.72
N ALA A 59 -17.74 3.75 -9.86
CA ALA A 59 -17.76 5.00 -9.09
C ALA A 59 -18.61 6.02 -9.84
N SER A 60 -19.93 5.86 -9.81
CA SER A 60 -20.87 6.71 -10.57
C SER A 60 -20.78 8.18 -10.16
N ASN A 61 -20.51 8.45 -8.88
CA ASN A 61 -20.32 9.80 -8.36
C ASN A 61 -19.09 10.52 -8.92
N LEU A 62 -18.12 9.77 -9.45
CA LEU A 62 -16.91 10.30 -10.11
C LEU A 62 -16.94 10.09 -11.63
N ASN A 63 -17.96 9.46 -12.16
CA ASN A 63 -18.04 9.03 -13.58
C ASN A 63 -16.86 8.13 -13.98
N LEU A 64 -16.42 7.25 -13.08
CA LEU A 64 -15.28 6.35 -13.27
C LEU A 64 -15.68 4.89 -13.03
N THR A 65 -14.98 4.01 -13.71
CA THR A 65 -14.98 2.57 -13.44
C THR A 65 -13.54 2.05 -13.42
N PHE A 66 -13.29 1.03 -12.61
CA PHE A 66 -11.97 0.41 -12.49
C PHE A 66 -12.09 -1.00 -11.92
N GLU A 67 -11.05 -1.77 -12.06
CA GLU A 67 -10.92 -3.07 -11.41
C GLU A 67 -10.07 -2.95 -10.14
N GLY A 68 -10.54 -3.53 -9.08
CA GLY A 68 -9.87 -3.60 -7.78
C GLY A 68 -10.10 -4.93 -7.09
N PRO A 69 -9.47 -5.18 -5.95
CA PRO A 69 -9.66 -6.39 -5.19
C PRO A 69 -11.13 -6.62 -4.84
N ALA A 70 -11.62 -7.84 -5.08
CA ALA A 70 -13.00 -8.19 -4.81
C ALA A 70 -13.30 -8.16 -3.30
N GLY A 71 -14.51 -7.70 -2.95
CA GLY A 71 -15.00 -7.72 -1.58
C GLY A 71 -14.49 -6.60 -0.68
N TRP A 72 -13.79 -5.60 -1.22
CA TRP A 72 -13.44 -4.42 -0.43
C TRP A 72 -14.68 -3.56 -0.19
N VAL A 73 -14.73 -2.94 1.00
CA VAL A 73 -15.87 -2.14 1.43
C VAL A 73 -15.83 -0.77 0.77
N VAL A 74 -16.93 -0.41 0.12
CA VAL A 74 -17.08 0.89 -0.56
C VAL A 74 -17.62 1.94 0.41
N ASP A 75 -17.02 3.14 0.40
CA ASP A 75 -17.47 4.30 1.13
C ASP A 75 -17.45 5.54 0.21
N THR A 76 -18.61 6.12 0.00
CA THR A 76 -18.82 7.35 -0.80
C THR A 76 -19.37 8.50 0.03
N SER A 77 -19.24 8.44 1.35
CA SER A 77 -19.76 9.44 2.27
C SER A 77 -19.13 10.82 2.13
N GLU A 78 -17.86 10.87 1.68
CA GLU A 78 -17.17 12.12 1.38
C GLU A 78 -17.46 12.55 -0.06
N ALA A 79 -17.79 13.82 -0.26
CA ALA A 79 -18.09 14.37 -1.58
C ALA A 79 -16.91 14.24 -2.55
N ASN A 80 -17.20 13.93 -3.81
CA ASN A 80 -16.20 13.78 -4.88
C ASN A 80 -15.13 12.72 -4.57
N SER A 81 -15.45 11.75 -3.74
CA SER A 81 -14.54 10.71 -3.27
C SER A 81 -15.19 9.32 -3.41
N TYR A 82 -14.38 8.38 -3.80
CA TYR A 82 -14.73 6.96 -3.83
C TYR A 82 -13.62 6.17 -3.14
N LYS A 83 -13.96 5.57 -2.02
CA LYS A 83 -13.02 4.83 -1.18
C LYS A 83 -13.39 3.36 -1.17
N ILE A 84 -12.40 2.51 -1.34
CA ILE A 84 -12.53 1.08 -1.05
C ILE A 84 -11.49 0.68 0.00
N GLN A 85 -11.89 -0.15 0.93
CA GLN A 85 -11.06 -0.59 2.04
C GLN A 85 -11.11 -2.10 2.18
N SER A 86 -9.94 -2.72 2.35
CA SER A 86 -9.83 -4.14 2.63
C SER A 86 -10.58 -4.50 3.93
N PRO A 87 -11.40 -5.56 3.93
CA PRO A 87 -11.98 -6.08 5.16
C PRO A 87 -10.95 -6.83 6.02
N ASP A 88 -9.75 -7.08 5.50
CA ASP A 88 -8.71 -7.84 6.18
C ASP A 88 -7.83 -6.94 7.05
N TRP A 89 -7.88 -7.18 8.35
CA TRP A 89 -7.09 -6.51 9.37
C TRP A 89 -5.99 -7.39 9.96
N ALA A 90 -5.74 -8.58 9.38
CA ALA A 90 -4.79 -9.55 9.93
C ALA A 90 -3.36 -8.99 10.05
N THR A 91 -3.02 -7.99 9.25
CA THR A 91 -1.74 -7.29 9.31
C THR A 91 -1.72 -6.10 10.27
N GLY A 92 -2.82 -5.84 10.97
CA GLY A 92 -3.02 -4.70 11.86
C GLY A 92 -3.42 -3.40 11.16
N TYR A 93 -3.53 -3.39 9.83
CA TYR A 93 -3.95 -2.26 9.02
C TYR A 93 -4.74 -2.73 7.80
N ALA A 94 -5.89 -2.13 7.58
CA ALA A 94 -6.69 -2.39 6.38
C ALA A 94 -6.22 -1.48 5.24
N ALA A 95 -5.74 -2.08 4.16
CA ALA A 95 -5.36 -1.33 2.97
C ALA A 95 -6.55 -0.53 2.44
N THR A 96 -6.29 0.70 2.00
CA THR A 96 -7.31 1.66 1.60
C THR A 96 -6.91 2.34 0.31
N LEU A 97 -7.84 2.39 -0.64
CA LEU A 97 -7.71 3.11 -1.90
C LEU A 97 -8.77 4.21 -1.95
N VAL A 98 -8.34 5.45 -2.15
CA VAL A 98 -9.22 6.62 -2.30
C VAL A 98 -8.95 7.27 -3.64
N ILE A 99 -10.01 7.45 -4.42
CA ILE A 99 -9.99 8.20 -5.68
C ILE A 99 -10.87 9.43 -5.50
N ARG A 100 -10.36 10.60 -5.90
CA ARG A 100 -11.12 11.85 -5.92
C ARG A 100 -11.13 12.43 -7.31
N ALA A 101 -12.23 13.09 -7.65
CA ALA A 101 -12.40 13.79 -8.91
C ALA A 101 -13.04 15.15 -8.62
N ASN A 102 -12.32 16.23 -8.89
CA ASN A 102 -12.81 17.59 -8.66
C ASN A 102 -12.76 18.36 -9.96
N SER A 103 -13.90 18.84 -10.41
CA SER A 103 -14.01 19.74 -11.56
C SER A 103 -13.28 21.04 -11.24
N THR A 104 -12.53 21.55 -12.20
CA THR A 104 -11.78 22.79 -12.05
C THR A 104 -11.79 23.59 -13.34
N SER A 105 -11.86 24.91 -13.22
CA SER A 105 -11.70 25.85 -14.34
C SER A 105 -10.22 26.20 -14.59
N ILE A 106 -9.33 25.79 -13.71
CA ILE A 106 -7.89 26.04 -13.79
C ILE A 106 -7.23 24.84 -14.42
N GLU A 107 -6.43 25.08 -15.46
CA GLU A 107 -5.60 24.04 -16.07
C GLU A 107 -4.41 23.71 -15.15
N TYR A 108 -4.19 22.42 -14.91
CA TYR A 108 -3.04 21.94 -14.15
C TYR A 108 -1.92 21.56 -15.10
N THR A 109 -0.74 22.08 -14.81
CA THR A 109 0.53 21.70 -15.44
C THR A 109 1.25 20.68 -14.58
N THR A 110 2.35 20.13 -15.05
CA THR A 110 3.22 19.27 -14.22
C THR A 110 3.65 19.97 -12.93
N ASP A 111 3.96 21.26 -12.99
CA ASP A 111 4.38 22.03 -11.80
C ASP A 111 3.23 22.19 -10.79
N SER A 112 2.04 22.51 -11.26
CA SER A 112 0.87 22.63 -10.36
C SER A 112 0.41 21.27 -9.83
N LEU A 113 0.52 20.19 -10.58
CA LEU A 113 0.31 18.83 -10.09
C LEU A 113 1.36 18.44 -9.03
N THR A 114 2.60 18.84 -9.21
CA THR A 114 3.66 18.65 -8.22
C THR A 114 3.32 19.37 -6.91
N THR A 115 2.85 20.60 -7.00
CA THR A 115 2.40 21.40 -5.84
C THR A 115 1.23 20.70 -5.14
N GLU A 116 0.27 20.17 -5.88
CA GLU A 116 -0.88 19.42 -5.35
C GLU A 116 -0.43 18.17 -4.57
N VAL A 117 0.45 17.36 -5.16
CA VAL A 117 0.99 16.16 -4.50
C VAL A 117 1.77 16.52 -3.23
N LYS A 118 2.60 17.57 -3.28
CA LYS A 118 3.32 18.06 -2.10
C LYS A 118 2.37 18.56 -1.00
N SER A 119 1.28 19.20 -1.37
CA SER A 119 0.23 19.63 -0.44
C SER A 119 -0.43 18.44 0.25
N MET A 120 -0.74 17.39 -0.49
CA MET A 120 -1.30 16.14 0.06
C MET A 120 -0.31 15.48 1.04
N LEU A 121 0.98 15.44 0.70
CA LEU A 121 2.02 14.94 1.62
C LEU A 121 2.13 15.78 2.89
N THR A 122 2.05 17.09 2.77
CA THR A 122 2.04 18.00 3.92
C THR A 122 0.84 17.76 4.83
N ASN A 123 -0.34 17.53 4.26
CA ASN A 123 -1.54 17.20 5.03
C ASN A 123 -1.38 15.89 5.81
N LEU A 124 -0.76 14.88 5.22
CA LEU A 124 -0.45 13.63 5.90
C LEU A 124 0.56 13.83 7.04
N ARG A 125 1.60 14.63 6.81
CA ARG A 125 2.56 15.00 7.87
C ARG A 125 1.88 15.71 9.03
N ASN A 126 0.97 16.63 8.73
CA ASN A 126 0.23 17.39 9.74
C ASN A 126 -0.78 16.52 10.50
N ALA A 127 -1.17 15.37 9.97
CA ALA A 127 -1.97 14.37 10.67
C ALA A 127 -1.18 13.59 11.74
N ASN A 128 0.07 13.99 11.99
CA ASN A 128 0.96 13.46 13.03
C ASN A 128 1.25 11.94 12.93
N TYR A 129 1.41 11.44 11.72
CA TYR A 129 1.94 10.10 11.56
C TYR A 129 3.39 10.02 12.05
N PRO A 130 3.70 9.20 13.06
CA PRO A 130 5.07 9.04 13.55
C PRO A 130 6.01 8.58 12.44
N LYS A 131 7.23 9.09 12.43
CA LYS A 131 8.27 8.73 11.45
C LYS A 131 7.79 8.84 10.00
N PHE A 132 6.97 9.84 9.69
CA PHE A 132 6.52 10.12 8.34
C PHE A 132 7.70 10.47 7.44
N SER A 133 7.90 9.70 6.37
CA SER A 133 9.01 9.85 5.44
C SER A 133 8.51 9.79 3.99
N PRO A 134 8.32 10.95 3.35
CA PRO A 134 7.94 11.01 1.95
C PRO A 134 9.14 10.86 1.02
N SER A 135 8.91 10.32 -0.19
CA SER A 135 9.85 10.40 -1.29
C SER A 135 9.77 11.76 -1.99
N ASN A 136 10.75 12.03 -2.87
CA ASN A 136 10.59 13.08 -3.85
C ASN A 136 9.42 12.79 -4.78
N THR A 137 8.82 13.84 -5.34
CA THR A 137 7.82 13.71 -6.39
C THR A 137 8.48 13.24 -7.69
N ALA A 138 7.74 12.47 -8.47
CA ALA A 138 8.16 12.02 -9.79
C ALA A 138 7.03 12.23 -10.80
N THR A 139 7.39 12.45 -12.04
CA THR A 139 6.46 12.62 -13.16
C THR A 139 6.42 11.34 -13.99
N ARG A 140 5.23 10.95 -14.44
CA ARG A 140 5.05 9.81 -15.33
C ARG A 140 4.06 10.12 -16.44
N LYS A 141 4.45 9.82 -17.67
CA LYS A 141 3.54 9.82 -18.83
C LYS A 141 2.54 8.66 -18.68
N GLY A 142 1.27 8.92 -18.99
CA GLY A 142 0.24 7.90 -18.90
C GLY A 142 0.03 7.36 -17.48
N LEU A 143 0.11 8.20 -16.47
CA LEU A 143 -0.04 7.79 -15.07
C LEU A 143 -1.42 7.22 -14.79
N PHE A 144 -2.47 7.96 -15.15
CA PHE A 144 -3.86 7.54 -15.13
C PHE A 144 -4.64 8.19 -16.29
N LEU A 145 -5.64 7.51 -16.80
CA LEU A 145 -6.53 8.02 -17.87
C LEU A 145 -5.76 8.50 -19.11
N GLY A 146 -4.59 7.94 -19.37
CA GLY A 146 -3.71 8.35 -20.46
C GLY A 146 -3.04 9.73 -20.26
N ALA A 147 -3.20 10.36 -19.11
CA ALA A 147 -2.64 11.67 -18.81
C ALA A 147 -1.30 11.57 -18.09
N THR A 148 -0.39 12.51 -18.39
CA THR A 148 0.84 12.68 -17.61
C THR A 148 0.49 13.21 -16.23
N GLY A 149 1.07 12.63 -15.19
CA GLY A 149 0.81 13.03 -13.83
C GLY A 149 2.05 13.00 -12.95
N VAL A 150 1.83 13.34 -11.69
CA VAL A 150 2.85 13.41 -10.65
C VAL A 150 2.45 12.47 -9.52
N TYR A 151 3.42 11.77 -8.94
CA TYR A 151 3.20 10.90 -7.80
C TYR A 151 4.34 10.99 -6.80
N ALA A 152 4.09 10.53 -5.60
CA ALA A 152 5.08 10.33 -4.55
C ALA A 152 4.70 9.14 -3.68
N ASN A 153 5.70 8.53 -3.07
CA ASN A 153 5.54 7.48 -2.08
C ASN A 153 5.82 8.05 -0.68
N TYR A 154 5.35 7.38 0.34
CA TYR A 154 5.71 7.66 1.71
C TYR A 154 5.67 6.39 2.56
N THR A 155 6.36 6.45 3.68
CA THR A 155 6.23 5.49 4.77
C THR A 155 5.87 6.23 6.05
N ALA A 156 5.23 5.54 6.96
CA ALA A 156 4.93 6.05 8.30
C ALA A 156 4.83 4.88 9.28
N THR A 157 4.83 5.21 10.56
CA THR A 157 4.64 4.23 11.63
C THR A 157 3.38 4.60 12.39
N LEU A 158 2.48 3.64 12.56
CA LEU A 158 1.31 3.78 13.41
C LEU A 158 1.60 3.27 14.83
N ASP A 159 0.63 3.45 15.72
CA ASP A 159 0.70 2.90 17.08
C ASP A 159 1.01 1.40 17.06
N GLY A 160 1.79 0.93 18.05
CA GLY A 160 2.25 -0.45 18.10
C GLY A 160 3.38 -0.79 17.12
N ASN A 161 4.11 0.21 16.61
CA ASN A 161 5.20 0.05 15.64
C ASN A 161 4.77 -0.55 14.29
N LEU A 162 3.51 -0.45 13.93
CA LEU A 162 3.03 -0.89 12.63
C LEU A 162 3.50 0.06 11.53
N GLN A 163 4.31 -0.46 10.63
CA GLN A 163 4.77 0.30 9.48
C GLN A 163 3.75 0.23 8.35
N ILE A 164 3.37 1.40 7.85
CA ILE A 164 2.54 1.56 6.66
C ILE A 164 3.33 2.26 5.57
N ALA A 165 2.91 2.04 4.35
CA ALA A 165 3.38 2.78 3.18
C ALA A 165 2.19 3.25 2.37
N GLY A 166 2.42 4.23 1.52
CA GLY A 166 1.38 4.73 0.63
C GLY A 166 1.96 5.37 -0.61
N ARG A 167 1.08 5.59 -1.57
CA ARG A 167 1.35 6.32 -2.79
C ARG A 167 0.23 7.31 -3.05
N ILE A 168 0.62 8.53 -3.37
CA ILE A 168 -0.25 9.62 -3.78
C ILE A 168 0.06 9.94 -5.23
N ALA A 169 -0.98 10.15 -6.04
CA ALA A 169 -0.84 10.53 -7.42
C ALA A 169 -1.90 11.57 -7.80
N ALA A 170 -1.58 12.42 -8.75
CA ALA A 170 -2.49 13.41 -9.31
C ALA A 170 -2.32 13.49 -10.83
N VAL A 171 -3.43 13.53 -11.54
CA VAL A 171 -3.51 13.80 -12.97
C VAL A 171 -4.60 14.82 -13.24
N TYR A 172 -4.45 15.56 -14.34
CA TYR A 172 -5.45 16.50 -14.82
C TYR A 172 -5.88 16.10 -16.23
N LYS A 173 -7.18 15.99 -16.43
CA LYS A 173 -7.75 15.66 -17.74
C LYS A 173 -9.15 16.22 -17.88
N ASN A 174 -9.41 16.87 -19.00
CA ASN A 174 -10.76 17.38 -19.36
C ASN A 174 -11.41 18.18 -18.21
N ASN A 175 -10.71 19.16 -17.69
CA ASN A 175 -11.18 20.06 -16.62
C ASN A 175 -11.49 19.35 -15.30
N VAL A 176 -10.90 18.18 -15.07
CA VAL A 176 -11.03 17.45 -13.81
C VAL A 176 -9.65 17.14 -13.25
N LEU A 177 -9.45 17.46 -11.98
CA LEU A 177 -8.31 17.02 -11.20
C LEU A 177 -8.67 15.69 -10.53
N TYR A 178 -7.96 14.64 -10.91
CA TYR A 178 -8.07 13.32 -10.28
C TYR A 178 -6.91 13.11 -9.34
N THR A 179 -7.20 12.64 -8.14
CA THR A 179 -6.18 12.23 -7.17
C THR A 179 -6.43 10.79 -6.74
N VAL A 180 -5.34 10.08 -6.49
CA VAL A 180 -5.35 8.70 -6.02
C VAL A 180 -4.47 8.61 -4.79
N HIS A 181 -4.98 7.94 -3.75
CA HIS A 181 -4.23 7.67 -2.54
C HIS A 181 -4.43 6.21 -2.14
N LEU A 182 -3.37 5.44 -2.17
CA LEU A 182 -3.34 4.05 -1.73
C LEU A 182 -2.45 3.92 -0.49
N THR A 183 -2.97 3.31 0.57
CA THR A 183 -2.22 2.97 1.79
C THR A 183 -2.31 1.48 2.09
N TYR A 184 -1.26 0.91 2.62
CA TYR A 184 -1.16 -0.52 2.89
C TYR A 184 -0.06 -0.80 3.93
N PRO A 185 -0.03 -2.01 4.53
CA PRO A 185 1.09 -2.42 5.36
C PRO A 185 2.40 -2.42 4.58
N ALA A 186 3.43 -1.76 5.09
CA ALA A 186 4.68 -1.51 4.35
C ALA A 186 5.38 -2.79 3.87
N ARG A 187 5.29 -3.87 4.65
CA ARG A 187 5.90 -5.16 4.29
C ARG A 187 5.30 -5.81 3.04
N TYR A 188 4.13 -5.37 2.58
CA TYR A 188 3.46 -5.85 1.37
C TYR A 188 3.51 -4.83 0.24
N THR A 189 4.47 -3.92 0.25
CA THR A 189 4.58 -2.84 -0.74
C THR A 189 4.51 -3.34 -2.17
N ASP A 190 5.32 -4.33 -2.56
CA ASP A 190 5.34 -4.83 -3.93
C ASP A 190 4.01 -5.49 -4.33
N THR A 191 3.39 -6.19 -3.39
CA THR A 191 2.09 -6.84 -3.60
C THR A 191 1.00 -5.82 -3.90
N TYR A 192 0.86 -4.78 -3.09
CA TYR A 192 -0.16 -3.75 -3.28
C TYR A 192 0.12 -2.85 -4.48
N LYS A 193 1.39 -2.55 -4.76
CA LYS A 193 1.76 -1.79 -5.96
C LYS A 193 1.38 -2.54 -7.23
N THR A 194 1.67 -3.82 -7.30
CA THR A 194 1.38 -4.64 -8.48
C THR A 194 -0.12 -4.96 -8.60
N ASN A 195 -0.75 -5.44 -7.51
CA ASN A 195 -2.09 -6.00 -7.58
C ASN A 195 -3.21 -4.97 -7.38
N VAL A 196 -2.93 -3.82 -6.80
CA VAL A 196 -3.95 -2.79 -6.57
C VAL A 196 -3.65 -1.53 -7.39
N TYR A 197 -2.49 -0.93 -7.23
CA TYR A 197 -2.16 0.32 -7.91
C TYR A 197 -1.99 0.15 -9.43
N ASP A 198 -1.19 -0.80 -9.86
CA ASP A 198 -0.98 -1.05 -11.31
C ASP A 198 -2.28 -1.54 -11.97
N LYS A 199 -3.08 -2.34 -11.27
CA LYS A 199 -4.39 -2.78 -11.74
C LYS A 199 -5.34 -1.59 -11.92
N LEU A 200 -5.35 -0.66 -10.97
CA LEU A 200 -6.10 0.59 -11.08
C LEU A 200 -5.64 1.40 -12.30
N ARG A 201 -4.33 1.60 -12.46
CA ARG A 201 -3.79 2.35 -13.60
C ARG A 201 -4.20 1.75 -14.93
N ASP A 202 -4.16 0.44 -15.05
CA ASP A 202 -4.44 -0.27 -16.30
C ASP A 202 -5.94 -0.32 -16.64
N THR A 203 -6.81 -0.12 -15.67
CA THR A 203 -8.27 -0.33 -15.83
C THR A 203 -9.13 0.90 -15.59
N LEU A 204 -8.59 1.97 -15.00
CA LEU A 204 -9.35 3.18 -14.73
C LEU A 204 -9.83 3.85 -16.02
N LYS A 205 -11.14 4.04 -16.12
CA LYS A 205 -11.80 4.62 -17.29
C LYS A 205 -12.90 5.58 -16.88
N VAL A 206 -13.15 6.58 -17.72
CA VAL A 206 -14.35 7.40 -17.65
C VAL A 206 -15.53 6.59 -18.21
N ILE A 207 -16.66 6.57 -17.48
CA ILE A 207 -17.85 5.79 -17.85
C ILE A 207 -18.50 6.36 -19.11
N THR A 208 -18.70 7.68 -19.12
CA THR A 208 -19.29 8.39 -20.25
C THR A 208 -18.27 9.36 -20.84
N ALA A 209 -17.97 9.22 -22.12
CA ALA A 209 -17.21 10.24 -22.85
C ALA A 209 -18.05 11.56 -22.86
N GLN A 210 -17.48 12.63 -22.30
CA GLN A 210 -18.04 13.98 -22.42
C GLN A 210 -17.45 14.69 -23.62
#